data_cbabb933ac4166ea6ffd0d685f71ef7a
#
_entry.id   cbabb933ac4166ea6ffd0d685f71ef7a
#
_cell.length_a   1.000
_cell.length_b   1.000
_cell.length_c   1.000
_cell.angle_alpha   90.00
_cell.angle_beta   90.00
_cell.angle_gamma   90.00
#
_symmetry.space_group_name_H-M   'P 1'
#
loop_
_entity.id
_entity.type
_entity.pdbx_description
1 polymer ?
#
loop_
_entity_poly.entity_id
_entity_poly.type
_entity_poly.pdbx_seq_one_letter_code
_entity_poly.pdbx_strand_id
1 'polypeptide(L)'
;SNKIKKFKVYVIFFIFLSSLVILQSYFTEFNTWGFIGIILGTWIIIASLISIFLRYKFLLSFHYIKSINSFVAHIGVGVMILGITFSSVYQKEFSYNISIGDEVVIDNHVLKFKDIKINEEQNYQSLRALFALKKKGKMISFIEPGKNYYPVSKTITTEAGIYHDWFKDIYITLGN
;
A
#
# COMPACT_ATOMS: atom_id res chain seq x y z
N SER A 1 24.17 -2.51 36.67
CA SER A 1 22.71 -2.37 36.52
C SER A 1 22.27 -1.76 35.16
N ASN A 2 22.97 -0.75 34.64
CA ASN A 2 22.61 -0.11 33.35
C ASN A 2 22.89 -1.01 32.12
N LYS A 3 23.89 -1.90 32.20
CA LYS A 3 24.21 -2.84 31.10
C LYS A 3 23.09 -3.89 30.93
N ILE A 4 22.50 -4.39 32.03
CA ILE A 4 21.42 -5.38 32.00
C ILE A 4 20.14 -4.77 31.40
N LYS A 5 19.82 -3.51 31.72
CA LYS A 5 18.66 -2.81 31.14
C LYS A 5 18.82 -2.63 29.62
N LYS A 6 20.01 -2.23 29.15
CA LYS A 6 20.30 -2.11 27.72
C LYS A 6 20.22 -3.47 27.02
N PHE A 7 20.76 -4.53 27.60
CA PHE A 7 20.70 -5.88 27.04
C PHE A 7 19.26 -6.37 26.88
N LYS A 8 18.39 -6.16 27.88
CA LYS A 8 16.96 -6.51 27.78
C LYS A 8 16.26 -5.80 26.64
N VAL A 9 16.57 -4.51 26.40
CA VAL A 9 16.00 -3.75 25.27
C VAL A 9 16.41 -4.36 23.93
N TYR A 10 17.67 -4.77 23.76
CA TYR A 10 18.10 -5.42 22.51
C TYR A 10 17.45 -6.79 22.30
N VAL A 11 17.26 -7.56 23.37
CA VAL A 11 16.59 -8.88 23.30
C VAL A 11 15.12 -8.70 22.89
N ILE A 12 14.40 -7.77 23.51
CA ILE A 12 13.00 -7.47 23.14
C ILE A 12 12.91 -7.04 21.69
N PHE A 13 13.84 -6.19 21.25
CA PHE A 13 13.90 -5.73 19.87
C PHE A 13 14.16 -6.87 18.90
N PHE A 14 15.09 -7.79 19.21
CA PHE A 14 15.38 -8.96 18.39
C PHE A 14 14.16 -9.88 18.27
N ILE A 15 13.47 -10.15 19.39
CA ILE A 15 12.23 -10.95 19.41
C ILE A 15 11.15 -10.28 18.53
N PHE A 16 11.00 -8.97 18.62
CA PHE A 16 10.04 -8.23 17.81
C PHE A 16 10.36 -8.30 16.32
N LEU A 17 11.62 -8.12 15.93
CA LEU A 17 12.06 -8.30 14.54
C LEU A 17 11.80 -9.72 14.03
N SER A 18 12.12 -10.73 14.84
CA SER A 18 11.88 -12.14 14.48
C SER A 18 10.39 -12.42 14.29
N SER A 19 9.52 -11.82 15.12
CA SER A 19 8.06 -11.97 14.98
C SER A 19 7.53 -11.34 13.70
N LEU A 20 8.09 -10.20 13.27
CA LEU A 20 7.72 -9.57 11.99
C LEU A 20 8.12 -10.42 10.79
N VAL A 21 9.29 -11.08 10.85
CA VAL A 21 9.74 -12.02 9.82
C VAL A 21 8.78 -13.18 9.67
N ILE A 22 8.42 -13.80 10.81
CA ILE A 22 7.49 -14.92 10.85
C ILE A 22 6.10 -14.48 10.32
N LEU A 23 5.65 -13.31 10.72
CA LEU A 23 4.38 -12.74 10.27
C LEU A 23 4.38 -12.53 8.75
N GLN A 24 5.45 -11.99 8.19
CA GLN A 24 5.60 -11.80 6.75
C GLN A 24 5.55 -13.14 5.99
N SER A 25 6.28 -14.16 6.46
CA SER A 25 6.29 -15.48 5.81
C SER A 25 4.93 -16.17 5.81
N TYR A 26 4.04 -15.79 6.72
CA TYR A 26 2.70 -16.35 6.82
C TYR A 26 1.68 -15.69 5.87
N PHE A 27 1.84 -14.38 5.58
CA PHE A 27 0.88 -13.61 4.80
C PHE A 27 1.24 -13.43 3.33
N THR A 28 2.51 -13.57 2.94
CA THR A 28 3.00 -13.28 1.59
C THR A 28 4.12 -14.21 1.18
N GLU A 29 4.31 -14.39 -0.13
CA GLU A 29 5.54 -14.99 -0.64
C GLU A 29 6.76 -14.18 -0.16
N PHE A 30 7.83 -14.88 0.29
CA PHE A 30 9.01 -14.21 0.81
C PHE A 30 9.68 -13.36 -0.27
N ASN A 31 9.76 -12.06 -0.03
CA ASN A 31 10.47 -11.12 -0.89
C ASN A 31 11.61 -10.46 -0.09
N THR A 32 12.85 -10.66 -0.56
CA THR A 32 14.05 -10.15 0.12
C THR A 32 14.04 -8.63 0.27
N TRP A 33 13.60 -7.88 -0.76
CA TRP A 33 13.53 -6.42 -0.73
C TRP A 33 12.46 -5.92 0.24
N GLY A 34 11.30 -6.58 0.25
CA GLY A 34 10.24 -6.31 1.20
C GLY A 34 10.69 -6.53 2.64
N PHE A 35 11.41 -7.62 2.88
CA PHE A 35 11.98 -7.93 4.18
C PHE A 35 12.97 -6.85 4.66
N ILE A 36 13.90 -6.41 3.81
CA ILE A 36 14.86 -5.34 4.12
C ILE A 36 14.11 -4.05 4.45
N GLY A 37 13.11 -3.66 3.65
CA GLY A 37 12.32 -2.45 3.87
C GLY A 37 11.56 -2.48 5.20
N ILE A 38 10.93 -3.60 5.55
CA ILE A 38 10.21 -3.77 6.81
C ILE A 38 11.18 -3.66 7.99
N ILE A 39 12.35 -4.32 7.94
CA ILE A 39 13.35 -4.23 9.00
C ILE A 39 13.82 -2.79 9.17
N LEU A 40 14.23 -2.12 8.11
CA LEU A 40 14.77 -0.75 8.18
C LEU A 40 13.73 0.23 8.69
N GLY A 41 12.52 0.23 8.14
CA GLY A 41 11.44 1.13 8.56
C GLY A 41 11.07 0.91 10.03
N THR A 42 10.89 -0.33 10.43
CA THR A 42 10.56 -0.69 11.82
C THR A 42 11.70 -0.36 12.78
N TRP A 43 12.96 -0.59 12.38
CA TRP A 43 14.13 -0.23 13.17
C TRP A 43 14.16 1.27 13.50
N ILE A 44 13.99 2.13 12.48
CA ILE A 44 14.03 3.59 12.66
C ILE A 44 12.92 4.04 13.60
N ILE A 45 11.69 3.52 13.44
CA ILE A 45 10.56 3.87 14.29
C ILE A 45 10.81 3.48 15.74
N ILE A 46 11.20 2.21 15.98
CA ILE A 46 11.41 1.69 17.33
C ILE A 46 12.59 2.39 18.02
N ALA A 47 13.71 2.61 17.31
CA ALA A 47 14.85 3.33 17.85
C ALA A 47 14.47 4.75 18.28
N SER A 48 13.65 5.44 17.49
CA SER A 48 13.15 6.78 17.80
C SER A 48 12.21 6.76 19.02
N LEU A 49 11.28 5.83 19.09
CA LEU A 49 10.36 5.67 20.23
C LEU A 49 11.09 5.34 21.53
N ILE A 50 12.06 4.42 21.49
CA ILE A 50 12.90 4.09 22.65
C ILE A 50 13.67 5.32 23.10
N SER A 51 14.23 6.11 22.17
CA SER A 51 14.97 7.33 22.50
C SER A 51 14.09 8.36 23.18
N ILE A 52 12.85 8.55 22.74
CA ILE A 52 11.85 9.40 23.38
C ILE A 52 11.56 8.88 24.79
N PHE A 53 11.27 7.59 24.92
CA PHE A 53 10.89 6.98 26.21
C PHE A 53 12.02 7.06 27.25
N LEU A 54 13.27 6.80 26.87
CA LEU A 54 14.42 6.87 27.77
C LEU A 54 14.71 8.31 28.23
N ARG A 55 14.33 9.30 27.44
CA ARG A 55 14.52 10.72 27.75
C ARG A 55 13.29 11.38 28.38
N TYR A 56 12.18 10.66 28.55
CA TYR A 56 10.90 11.18 29.06
C TYR A 56 11.06 11.94 30.38
N LYS A 57 11.95 11.55 31.25
CA LYS A 57 12.24 12.24 32.54
C LYS A 57 12.80 13.67 32.38
N PHE A 58 13.30 14.04 31.19
CA PHE A 58 13.85 15.35 30.86
C PHE A 58 12.90 16.24 30.04
N LEU A 59 11.66 15.79 29.77
CA LEU A 59 10.70 16.47 28.87
C LEU A 59 10.27 17.86 29.32
N LEU A 60 10.51 18.24 30.57
CA LEU A 60 10.12 19.54 31.14
C LEU A 60 11.13 20.67 30.86
N SER A 61 12.25 20.40 30.14
CA SER A 61 13.26 21.41 29.80
C SER A 61 13.06 21.94 28.39
N PHE A 62 13.11 23.27 28.23
CA PHE A 62 12.94 23.97 26.92
C PHE A 62 13.94 23.51 25.83
N HIS A 63 15.12 23.06 26.23
CA HIS A 63 16.13 22.47 25.30
C HIS A 63 15.68 21.14 24.70
N TYR A 64 14.71 20.47 25.28
CA TYR A 64 14.24 19.17 24.86
C TYR A 64 13.23 19.24 23.71
N ILE A 65 12.48 20.34 23.58
CA ILE A 65 11.50 20.54 22.50
C ILE A 65 12.20 20.47 21.13
N LYS A 66 13.40 21.02 20.98
CA LYS A 66 14.20 20.93 19.76
C LYS A 66 14.61 19.49 19.40
N SER A 67 14.79 18.63 20.42
CA SER A 67 15.15 17.22 20.22
C SER A 67 13.96 16.36 19.75
N ILE A 68 12.72 16.73 20.13
CA ILE A 68 11.51 16.00 19.72
C ILE A 68 11.32 16.07 18.21
N ASN A 69 11.58 17.21 17.60
CA ASN A 69 11.42 17.39 16.15
C ASN A 69 12.27 16.37 15.35
N SER A 70 13.47 16.08 15.81
CA SER A 70 14.34 15.06 15.19
C SER A 70 13.74 13.67 15.29
N PHE A 71 13.16 13.28 16.44
CA PHE A 71 12.54 11.96 16.59
C PHE A 71 11.28 11.81 15.75
N VAL A 72 10.45 12.86 15.69
CA VAL A 72 9.26 12.88 14.82
C VAL A 72 9.66 12.72 13.36
N ALA A 73 10.71 13.43 12.92
CA ALA A 73 11.24 13.30 11.56
C ALA A 73 11.70 11.87 11.25
N HIS A 74 12.44 11.22 12.16
CA HIS A 74 12.88 9.84 11.98
C HIS A 74 11.71 8.86 11.95
N ILE A 75 10.69 9.04 12.80
CA ILE A 75 9.47 8.22 12.75
C ILE A 75 8.79 8.39 11.39
N GLY A 76 8.67 9.63 10.89
CA GLY A 76 8.11 9.92 9.57
C GLY A 76 8.86 9.21 8.44
N VAL A 77 10.20 9.23 8.47
CA VAL A 77 11.04 8.47 7.51
C VAL A 77 10.78 6.96 7.62
N GLY A 78 10.69 6.42 8.82
CA GLY A 78 10.38 5.00 9.04
C GLY A 78 9.02 4.61 8.47
N VAL A 79 7.99 5.43 8.70
CA VAL A 79 6.64 5.22 8.13
C VAL A 79 6.68 5.30 6.60
N MET A 80 7.41 6.26 6.04
CA MET A 80 7.58 6.39 4.59
C MET A 80 8.25 5.14 3.98
N ILE A 81 9.32 4.62 4.60
CA ILE A 81 9.97 3.39 4.14
C ILE A 81 8.99 2.22 4.15
N LEU A 82 8.21 2.05 5.21
CA LEU A 82 7.18 1.01 5.27
C LEU A 82 6.12 1.20 4.19
N GLY A 83 5.61 2.42 3.99
CA GLY A 83 4.63 2.73 2.95
C GLY A 83 5.14 2.39 1.55
N ILE A 84 6.36 2.80 1.20
CA ILE A 84 6.99 2.46 -0.09
C ILE A 84 7.17 0.94 -0.22
N THR A 85 7.62 0.27 0.85
CA THR A 85 7.81 -1.18 0.84
C THR A 85 6.50 -1.91 0.56
N PHE A 86 5.43 -1.56 1.26
CA PHE A 86 4.13 -2.21 1.06
C PHE A 86 3.54 -1.91 -0.31
N SER A 87 3.64 -0.68 -0.80
CA SER A 87 3.07 -0.30 -2.08
C SER A 87 3.84 -0.84 -3.29
N SER A 88 5.18 -1.00 -3.18
CA SER A 88 6.01 -1.41 -4.33
C SER A 88 6.29 -2.91 -4.37
N VAL A 89 6.49 -3.54 -3.21
CA VAL A 89 6.94 -4.94 -3.14
C VAL A 89 5.78 -5.92 -3.07
N TYR A 90 4.68 -5.51 -2.45
CA TYR A 90 3.50 -6.37 -2.26
C TYR A 90 2.36 -6.09 -3.23
N GLN A 91 2.59 -5.22 -4.19
CA GLN A 91 1.70 -5.05 -5.33
C GLN A 91 1.72 -6.31 -6.20
N LYS A 92 0.54 -6.80 -6.58
CA LYS A 92 0.36 -7.86 -7.57
C LYS A 92 -0.28 -7.28 -8.81
N GLU A 93 0.33 -7.51 -9.96
CA GLU A 93 -0.18 -7.07 -11.24
C GLU A 93 -0.58 -8.27 -12.08
N PHE A 94 -1.76 -8.20 -12.68
CA PHE A 94 -2.31 -9.23 -13.54
C PHE A 94 -2.77 -8.59 -14.85
N SER A 95 -2.47 -9.24 -15.96
CA SER A 95 -2.93 -8.81 -17.29
C SER A 95 -3.79 -9.91 -17.91
N TYR A 96 -4.99 -9.56 -18.33
CA TYR A 96 -5.95 -10.50 -18.92
C TYR A 96 -6.54 -9.92 -20.21
N ASN A 97 -6.69 -10.78 -21.21
CA ASN A 97 -7.51 -10.48 -22.38
C ASN A 97 -8.89 -11.07 -22.14
N ILE A 98 -9.90 -10.21 -22.01
CA ILE A 98 -11.27 -10.60 -21.64
C ILE A 98 -12.29 -9.97 -22.58
N SER A 99 -13.37 -10.69 -22.82
CA SER A 99 -14.53 -10.25 -23.60
C SER A 99 -15.71 -9.91 -22.70
N ILE A 100 -16.69 -9.18 -23.24
CA ILE A 100 -17.93 -8.86 -22.50
C ILE A 100 -18.61 -10.18 -22.10
N GLY A 101 -18.93 -10.30 -20.82
CA GLY A 101 -19.54 -11.50 -20.23
C GLY A 101 -18.55 -12.39 -19.47
N ASP A 102 -17.24 -12.27 -19.74
CA ASP A 102 -16.21 -13.08 -19.08
C ASP A 102 -16.06 -12.71 -17.60
N GLU A 103 -15.61 -13.70 -16.84
CA GLU A 103 -15.32 -13.56 -15.40
C GLU A 103 -13.85 -13.92 -15.14
N VAL A 104 -13.15 -13.07 -14.40
CA VAL A 104 -11.77 -13.30 -13.94
C VAL A 104 -11.74 -13.40 -12.43
N VAL A 105 -11.03 -14.40 -11.90
CA VAL A 105 -10.85 -14.60 -10.47
C VAL A 105 -9.51 -13.99 -10.07
N ILE A 106 -9.56 -13.04 -9.13
CA ILE A 106 -8.39 -12.38 -8.56
C ILE A 106 -8.44 -12.55 -7.05
N ASP A 107 -7.59 -13.40 -6.49
CA ASP A 107 -7.65 -13.83 -5.09
C ASP A 107 -9.07 -14.30 -4.69
N ASN A 108 -9.70 -13.57 -3.76
CA ASN A 108 -11.04 -13.86 -3.24
C ASN A 108 -12.15 -13.06 -3.95
N HIS A 109 -11.82 -12.39 -5.05
CA HIS A 109 -12.75 -11.56 -5.81
C HIS A 109 -12.97 -12.14 -7.20
N VAL A 110 -14.18 -11.98 -7.71
CA VAL A 110 -14.54 -12.29 -9.09
C VAL A 110 -14.90 -10.99 -9.79
N LEU A 111 -14.17 -10.68 -10.84
CA LEU A 111 -14.40 -9.52 -11.70
C LEU A 111 -15.14 -9.98 -12.95
N LYS A 112 -16.35 -9.50 -13.17
CA LYS A 112 -17.15 -9.78 -14.37
C LYS A 112 -17.21 -8.57 -15.28
N PHE A 113 -16.77 -8.73 -16.50
CA PHE A 113 -16.91 -7.70 -17.53
C PHE A 113 -18.37 -7.63 -18.02
N LYS A 114 -19.03 -6.51 -17.80
CA LYS A 114 -20.48 -6.38 -18.08
C LYS A 114 -20.77 -5.70 -19.41
N ASP A 115 -20.14 -4.56 -19.66
CA ASP A 115 -20.51 -3.70 -20.77
C ASP A 115 -19.39 -2.70 -21.12
N ILE A 116 -19.47 -2.13 -22.33
CA ILE A 116 -18.64 -1.01 -22.75
C ILE A 116 -19.57 0.11 -23.23
N LYS A 117 -19.30 1.33 -22.75
CA LYS A 117 -19.99 2.54 -23.19
C LYS A 117 -19.00 3.49 -23.85
N ILE A 118 -19.42 4.05 -24.98
CA ILE A 118 -18.69 5.10 -25.66
C ILE A 118 -19.54 6.35 -25.58
N ASN A 119 -19.00 7.44 -25.01
CA ASN A 119 -19.65 8.73 -24.92
C ASN A 119 -18.82 9.76 -25.68
N GLU A 120 -19.52 10.65 -26.39
CA GLU A 120 -18.90 11.80 -27.01
C GLU A 120 -19.11 13.03 -26.13
N GLU A 121 -18.01 13.60 -25.70
CA GLU A 121 -17.97 14.83 -24.91
C GLU A 121 -17.51 15.99 -25.81
N GLN A 122 -17.64 17.23 -25.34
CA GLN A 122 -17.28 18.40 -26.15
C GLN A 122 -15.83 18.41 -26.65
N ASN A 123 -14.90 17.89 -25.85
CA ASN A 123 -13.47 17.97 -26.10
C ASN A 123 -12.76 16.60 -26.24
N TYR A 124 -13.46 15.49 -25.97
CA TYR A 124 -12.89 14.15 -26.03
C TYR A 124 -13.96 13.07 -26.24
N GLN A 125 -13.54 11.94 -26.75
CA GLN A 125 -14.34 10.72 -26.76
C GLN A 125 -13.96 9.84 -25.59
N SER A 126 -14.93 9.37 -24.81
CA SER A 126 -14.73 8.57 -23.61
C SER A 126 -15.19 7.14 -23.87
N LEU A 127 -14.31 6.17 -23.64
CA LEU A 127 -14.63 4.76 -23.58
C LEU A 127 -14.63 4.34 -22.12
N ARG A 128 -15.74 3.78 -21.64
CA ARG A 128 -15.89 3.28 -20.26
C ARG A 128 -16.27 1.81 -20.28
N ALA A 129 -15.52 1.00 -19.56
CA ALA A 129 -15.84 -0.40 -19.36
C ALA A 129 -16.45 -0.62 -17.98
N LEU A 130 -17.58 -1.32 -17.92
CA LEU A 130 -18.28 -1.61 -16.68
C LEU A 130 -17.90 -2.99 -16.17
N PHE A 131 -17.29 -3.05 -14.99
CA PHE A 131 -16.98 -4.29 -14.30
C PHE A 131 -17.81 -4.44 -13.03
N ALA A 132 -18.34 -5.64 -12.81
CA ALA A 132 -19.00 -6.02 -11.56
C ALA A 132 -18.01 -6.77 -10.69
N LEU A 133 -17.72 -6.26 -9.50
CA LEU A 133 -16.87 -6.89 -8.50
C LEU A 133 -17.71 -7.70 -7.52
N LYS A 134 -17.40 -9.00 -7.37
CA LYS A 134 -18.05 -9.92 -6.45
C LYS A 134 -17.03 -10.49 -5.46
N LYS A 135 -17.44 -10.76 -4.23
CA LYS A 135 -16.67 -11.48 -3.20
C LYS A 135 -17.56 -12.55 -2.56
N LYS A 136 -17.08 -13.79 -2.56
CA LYS A 136 -17.86 -14.94 -2.05
C LYS A 136 -19.29 -15.03 -2.67
N GLY A 137 -19.40 -14.78 -3.97
CA GLY A 137 -20.67 -14.80 -4.71
C GLY A 137 -21.59 -13.60 -4.53
N LYS A 138 -21.29 -12.68 -3.60
CA LYS A 138 -22.07 -11.45 -3.38
C LYS A 138 -21.48 -10.30 -4.17
N MET A 139 -22.35 -9.47 -4.78
CA MET A 139 -21.94 -8.22 -5.42
C MET A 139 -21.46 -7.22 -4.37
N ILE A 140 -20.30 -6.59 -4.62
CA ILE A 140 -19.73 -5.59 -3.72
C ILE A 140 -19.80 -4.20 -4.35
N SER A 141 -19.35 -4.08 -5.61
CA SER A 141 -19.23 -2.79 -6.29
C SER A 141 -19.24 -2.95 -7.80
N PHE A 142 -19.48 -1.84 -8.49
CA PHE A 142 -19.13 -1.65 -9.88
C PHE A 142 -17.86 -0.83 -9.99
N ILE A 143 -17.02 -1.13 -10.98
CA ILE A 143 -15.77 -0.41 -11.25
C ILE A 143 -15.81 -0.03 -12.73
N GLU A 144 -15.54 1.23 -13.02
CA GLU A 144 -15.63 1.80 -14.38
C GLU A 144 -14.30 2.41 -14.82
N PRO A 145 -13.31 1.59 -15.20
CA PRO A 145 -12.10 2.10 -15.85
C PRO A 145 -12.43 2.67 -17.23
N GLY A 146 -11.64 3.63 -17.68
CA GLY A 146 -11.88 4.26 -18.97
C GLY A 146 -10.64 4.71 -19.72
N LYS A 147 -10.86 5.11 -20.96
CA LYS A 147 -9.91 5.83 -21.79
C LYS A 147 -10.59 7.03 -22.44
N ASN A 148 -9.89 8.17 -22.40
CA ASN A 148 -10.35 9.38 -23.08
C ASN A 148 -9.41 9.69 -24.25
N TYR A 149 -9.96 9.81 -25.43
CA TYR A 149 -9.24 10.25 -26.62
C TYR A 149 -9.53 11.73 -26.88
N TYR A 150 -8.50 12.54 -26.96
CA TYR A 150 -8.54 13.96 -27.24
C TYR A 150 -8.17 14.23 -28.70
N PRO A 151 -9.15 14.52 -29.62
CA PRO A 151 -8.87 14.66 -31.05
C PRO A 151 -7.90 15.77 -31.41
N VAL A 152 -7.94 16.88 -30.67
CA VAL A 152 -7.10 18.07 -30.92
C VAL A 152 -5.64 17.79 -30.62
N SER A 153 -5.34 17.20 -29.48
CA SER A 153 -3.97 16.87 -29.06
C SER A 153 -3.50 15.50 -29.56
N LYS A 154 -4.41 14.69 -30.11
CA LYS A 154 -4.18 13.29 -30.52
C LYS A 154 -3.58 12.44 -29.39
N THR A 155 -4.02 12.71 -28.15
CA THR A 155 -3.55 11.99 -26.95
C THR A 155 -4.64 11.09 -26.39
N ILE A 156 -4.22 9.97 -25.79
CA ILE A 156 -5.11 9.07 -25.06
C ILE A 156 -4.69 9.12 -23.60
N THR A 157 -5.66 9.35 -22.70
CA THR A 157 -5.44 9.22 -21.25
C THR A 157 -6.19 8.00 -20.74
N THR A 158 -5.60 7.30 -19.78
CA THR A 158 -6.22 6.15 -19.13
C THR A 158 -6.70 6.55 -17.74
N GLU A 159 -7.94 6.24 -17.44
CA GLU A 159 -8.54 6.45 -16.13
C GLU A 159 -8.74 5.10 -15.45
N ALA A 160 -8.08 4.92 -14.31
CA ALA A 160 -8.22 3.71 -13.55
C ALA A 160 -9.56 3.68 -12.81
N GLY A 161 -10.23 2.55 -12.88
CA GLY A 161 -11.33 2.24 -11.97
C GLY A 161 -10.75 1.70 -10.66
N ILE A 162 -11.16 2.23 -9.52
CA ILE A 162 -10.57 1.89 -8.22
C ILE A 162 -11.67 1.41 -7.28
N TYR A 163 -11.41 0.29 -6.60
CA TYR A 163 -12.18 -0.18 -5.47
C TYR A 163 -11.31 -0.18 -4.22
N HIS A 164 -11.74 0.52 -3.18
CA HIS A 164 -11.04 0.59 -1.88
C HIS A 164 -11.65 -0.40 -0.88
N ASP A 165 -10.82 -1.21 -0.25
CA ASP A 165 -11.15 -2.01 0.94
C ASP A 165 -10.20 -1.60 2.08
N TRP A 166 -10.51 -1.99 3.34
CA TRP A 166 -9.70 -1.63 4.52
C TRP A 166 -8.22 -2.06 4.45
N PHE A 167 -7.93 -3.12 3.68
CA PHE A 167 -6.59 -3.70 3.65
C PHE A 167 -5.95 -3.73 2.25
N LYS A 168 -6.72 -3.49 1.20
CA LYS A 168 -6.20 -3.48 -0.17
C LYS A 168 -7.09 -2.69 -1.12
N ASP A 169 -6.44 -2.14 -2.12
CA ASP A 169 -7.08 -1.48 -3.24
C ASP A 169 -7.01 -2.36 -4.48
N ILE A 170 -8.06 -2.36 -5.27
CA ILE A 170 -8.10 -3.02 -6.58
C ILE A 170 -8.16 -1.92 -7.63
N TYR A 171 -7.12 -1.87 -8.46
CA TYR A 171 -7.01 -0.96 -9.59
C TYR A 171 -7.26 -1.73 -10.88
N ILE A 172 -8.14 -1.21 -11.73
CA ILE A 172 -8.40 -1.77 -13.04
C ILE A 172 -8.13 -0.70 -14.08
N THR A 173 -7.29 -1.03 -15.05
CA THR A 173 -7.01 -0.15 -16.20
C THR A 173 -7.30 -0.88 -17.49
N LEU A 174 -7.68 -0.15 -18.52
CA LEU A 174 -7.84 -0.72 -19.86
C LEU A 174 -6.48 -0.72 -20.57
N GLY A 175 -6.02 -1.89 -21.00
CA GLY A 175 -4.81 -2.07 -21.80
C GLY A 175 -4.92 -1.40 -23.19
N ASN A 176 -3.79 -1.33 -23.90
CA ASN A 176 -3.76 -0.84 -25.28
C ASN A 176 -4.20 -1.91 -26.25
#